data_5aa564649fa28d1388f6ae76a0705066
#
_entry.id   5aa564649fa28d1388f6ae76a0705066
#
_cell.length_a   1.000
_cell.length_b   1.000
_cell.length_c   1.000
_cell.angle_alpha   90.00
_cell.angle_beta   90.00
_cell.angle_gamma   90.00
#
_symmetry.space_group_name_H-M   'P 1'
#
loop_
_entity.id
_entity.type
_entity.pdbx_description
1 polymer ?
#
loop_
_entity_poly.entity_id
_entity_poly.type
_entity_poly.pdbx_seq_one_letter_code
_entity_poly.pdbx_strand_id
1 'polypeptide(L)'
;MKVKVVSDLHLEFSDIFIKNSDNKDVDVLILSGDILVANKLTKPNSEDGKCFRNFLTRVSEEFPHVVYVAGNHEFYNGGDFYKSVDVIRDYCSTSYNNVYFLERETKIIDDVVFVGGTLWTDMNKYDPMTLHAVRDMMNDYRAIRNDKKGYTQLKPADTVERHRETLAYFRLMLSEHKDKTCVVVGHHTPSFQSCHPQYAGDYLMNGAYHSDLSEFILDHPQVKLWTHGHTHNTFDYMIGDTRVVCNPRGYESFSWKEHTDWDPEKVIEL
;
A
#
# COMPACT_ATOMS: atom_id res chain seq x y z
N MET A 1 -0.70 -5.67 -20.85
CA MET A 1 -0.71 -6.34 -19.54
C MET A 1 -1.95 -5.92 -18.79
N LYS A 2 -2.73 -6.88 -18.27
CA LYS A 2 -3.92 -6.60 -17.47
C LYS A 2 -3.60 -6.72 -15.99
N VAL A 3 -3.93 -5.69 -15.21
CA VAL A 3 -3.68 -5.66 -13.77
C VAL A 3 -4.98 -5.46 -13.00
N LYS A 4 -5.18 -6.25 -11.93
CA LYS A 4 -6.27 -6.08 -10.96
C LYS A 4 -5.71 -5.34 -9.75
N VAL A 5 -6.39 -4.28 -9.30
CA VAL A 5 -5.94 -3.44 -8.19
C VAL A 5 -6.90 -3.53 -7.03
N VAL A 6 -6.38 -3.89 -5.85
CA VAL A 6 -7.12 -3.89 -4.58
C VAL A 6 -6.25 -3.35 -3.45
N SER A 7 -6.88 -2.74 -2.45
CA SER A 7 -6.23 -2.29 -1.22
C SER A 7 -7.17 -2.41 -0.03
N ASP A 8 -6.63 -2.18 1.17
CA ASP A 8 -7.41 -2.05 2.41
C ASP A 8 -8.37 -3.24 2.61
N LEU A 9 -7.85 -4.46 2.42
CA LEU A 9 -8.64 -5.69 2.58
C LEU A 9 -8.92 -6.04 4.04
N HIS A 10 -8.03 -5.60 4.95
CA HIS A 10 -8.17 -5.73 6.40
C HIS A 10 -8.62 -7.13 6.85
N LEU A 11 -7.84 -8.14 6.46
CA LEU A 11 -8.15 -9.55 6.76
C LEU A 11 -8.19 -9.87 8.26
N GLU A 12 -7.73 -8.95 9.11
CA GLU A 12 -7.88 -9.04 10.56
C GLU A 12 -9.33 -8.89 11.03
N PHE A 13 -10.24 -8.42 10.18
CA PHE A 13 -11.66 -8.27 10.49
C PHE A 13 -12.53 -9.30 9.79
N SER A 14 -12.23 -9.64 8.54
CA SER A 14 -12.97 -10.67 7.79
C SER A 14 -12.17 -11.20 6.60
N ASP A 15 -12.29 -12.49 6.33
CA ASP A 15 -11.68 -13.15 5.16
C ASP A 15 -12.37 -12.71 3.85
N ILE A 16 -11.66 -12.83 2.75
CA ILE A 16 -12.16 -12.58 1.40
C ILE A 16 -11.49 -13.48 0.38
N PHE A 17 -12.17 -13.73 -0.72
CA PHE A 17 -11.62 -14.37 -1.91
C PHE A 17 -11.52 -13.36 -3.05
N ILE A 18 -10.30 -13.10 -3.51
CA ILE A 18 -10.03 -12.29 -4.70
C ILE A 18 -9.83 -13.24 -5.86
N LYS A 19 -10.81 -13.26 -6.75
CA LYS A 19 -10.82 -14.12 -7.94
C LYS A 19 -10.14 -13.38 -9.09
N ASN A 20 -9.44 -14.12 -9.96
CA ASN A 20 -9.07 -13.64 -11.29
C ASN A 20 -10.35 -13.45 -12.12
N SER A 21 -10.27 -12.94 -13.33
CA SER A 21 -11.42 -12.94 -14.24
C SER A 21 -11.86 -14.39 -14.55
N ASP A 22 -13.10 -14.58 -15.03
CA ASP A 22 -13.58 -15.91 -15.43
C ASP A 22 -12.71 -16.56 -16.50
N ASN A 23 -12.02 -15.75 -17.32
CA ASN A 23 -11.09 -16.21 -18.33
C ASN A 23 -9.66 -16.39 -17.83
N LYS A 24 -9.37 -16.07 -16.55
CA LYS A 24 -8.03 -16.04 -15.94
C LYS A 24 -7.01 -15.23 -16.76
N ASP A 25 -7.45 -14.11 -17.32
CA ASP A 25 -6.69 -13.28 -18.25
C ASP A 25 -6.05 -12.05 -17.58
N VAL A 26 -6.14 -11.92 -16.26
CA VAL A 26 -5.41 -10.92 -15.49
C VAL A 26 -4.00 -11.43 -15.19
N ASP A 27 -3.02 -10.66 -15.61
CA ASP A 27 -1.60 -11.03 -15.51
C ASP A 27 -1.04 -10.78 -14.09
N VAL A 28 -1.45 -9.66 -13.47
CA VAL A 28 -0.90 -9.22 -12.18
C VAL A 28 -2.02 -8.78 -11.23
N LEU A 29 -2.01 -9.31 -10.00
CA LEU A 29 -2.75 -8.74 -8.89
C LEU A 29 -1.87 -7.75 -8.13
N ILE A 30 -2.33 -6.51 -7.93
CA ILE A 30 -1.67 -5.49 -7.11
C ILE A 30 -2.42 -5.37 -5.78
N LEU A 31 -1.70 -5.59 -4.67
CA LEU A 31 -2.13 -5.43 -3.30
C LEU A 31 -1.50 -4.15 -2.73
N SER A 32 -2.25 -3.04 -2.74
CA SER A 32 -1.74 -1.70 -2.38
C SER A 32 -1.85 -1.39 -0.89
N GLY A 33 -1.47 -2.35 -0.04
CA GLY A 33 -1.35 -2.19 1.41
C GLY A 33 -2.65 -2.40 2.19
N ASP A 34 -2.49 -2.49 3.52
CA ASP A 34 -3.55 -2.80 4.50
C ASP A 34 -4.27 -4.10 4.18
N ILE A 35 -3.49 -5.14 3.91
CA ILE A 35 -3.98 -6.47 3.59
C ILE A 35 -4.09 -7.30 4.86
N LEU A 36 -3.04 -7.27 5.69
CA LEU A 36 -2.89 -8.13 6.85
C LEU A 36 -2.05 -7.46 7.95
N VAL A 37 -1.92 -8.12 9.09
CA VAL A 37 -1.02 -7.70 10.19
C VAL A 37 0.20 -8.62 10.22
N ALA A 38 1.39 -8.08 9.93
CA ALA A 38 2.62 -8.85 9.68
C ALA A 38 3.00 -9.83 10.80
N ASN A 39 2.94 -9.39 12.06
CA ASN A 39 3.35 -10.22 13.19
C ASN A 39 2.50 -11.50 13.39
N LYS A 40 1.33 -11.57 12.76
CA LYS A 40 0.46 -12.75 12.79
C LYS A 40 0.95 -13.86 11.85
N LEU A 41 1.71 -13.50 10.80
CA LEU A 41 2.35 -14.49 9.92
C LEU A 41 3.33 -15.40 10.70
N THR A 42 3.95 -14.88 11.77
CA THR A 42 4.86 -15.65 12.63
C THR A 42 4.14 -16.56 13.62
N LYS A 43 2.79 -16.48 13.69
CA LYS A 43 1.95 -17.23 14.63
C LYS A 43 1.08 -18.26 13.88
N PRO A 44 1.64 -19.38 13.44
CA PRO A 44 0.96 -20.32 12.52
C PRO A 44 -0.34 -20.91 13.05
N ASN A 45 -0.52 -20.95 14.36
CA ASN A 45 -1.69 -21.54 15.00
C ASN A 45 -2.79 -20.52 15.35
N SER A 46 -2.55 -19.20 15.21
CA SER A 46 -3.59 -18.18 15.39
C SER A 46 -4.58 -18.19 14.23
N GLU A 47 -5.83 -17.81 14.49
CA GLU A 47 -6.86 -17.73 13.45
C GLU A 47 -6.48 -16.71 12.37
N ASP A 48 -6.08 -15.50 12.79
CA ASP A 48 -5.60 -14.46 11.85
C ASP A 48 -4.43 -14.97 11.03
N GLY A 49 -3.42 -15.60 11.66
CA GLY A 49 -2.26 -16.13 10.95
C GLY A 49 -2.61 -17.22 9.93
N LYS A 50 -3.63 -18.04 10.21
CA LYS A 50 -4.17 -19.00 9.23
C LYS A 50 -4.91 -18.29 8.11
N CYS A 51 -5.75 -17.31 8.42
CA CYS A 51 -6.48 -16.51 7.44
C CYS A 51 -5.50 -15.84 6.46
N PHE A 52 -4.48 -15.13 6.97
CA PHE A 52 -3.50 -14.42 6.16
C PHE A 52 -2.69 -15.35 5.25
N ARG A 53 -2.23 -16.49 5.77
CA ARG A 53 -1.50 -17.48 4.95
C ARG A 53 -2.40 -18.09 3.89
N ASN A 54 -3.64 -18.44 4.23
CA ASN A 54 -4.61 -18.98 3.28
C ASN A 54 -4.92 -17.97 2.17
N PHE A 55 -5.08 -16.70 2.51
CA PHE A 55 -5.28 -15.65 1.52
C PHE A 55 -4.11 -15.55 0.54
N LEU A 56 -2.87 -15.44 1.06
CA LEU A 56 -1.68 -15.36 0.21
C LEU A 56 -1.50 -16.61 -0.67
N THR A 57 -1.82 -17.79 -0.15
CA THR A 57 -1.80 -19.03 -0.94
C THR A 57 -2.85 -18.98 -2.06
N ARG A 58 -4.08 -18.61 -1.74
CA ARG A 58 -5.16 -18.52 -2.74
C ARG A 58 -4.83 -17.54 -3.87
N VAL A 59 -4.32 -16.33 -3.54
CA VAL A 59 -3.96 -15.37 -4.59
C VAL A 59 -2.73 -15.81 -5.39
N SER A 60 -1.78 -16.51 -4.79
CA SER A 60 -0.63 -17.07 -5.51
C SER A 60 -1.03 -18.19 -6.49
N GLU A 61 -2.07 -18.96 -6.19
CA GLU A 61 -2.63 -20.00 -7.07
C GLU A 61 -3.53 -19.42 -8.16
N GLU A 62 -4.20 -18.30 -7.87
CA GLU A 62 -5.19 -17.68 -8.73
C GLU A 62 -4.59 -16.75 -9.80
N PHE A 63 -3.48 -16.07 -9.48
CA PHE A 63 -2.86 -15.07 -10.36
C PHE A 63 -1.44 -15.50 -10.81
N PRO A 64 -1.06 -15.22 -12.07
CA PRO A 64 0.30 -15.45 -12.55
C PRO A 64 1.34 -14.70 -11.70
N HIS A 65 1.04 -13.46 -11.34
CA HIS A 65 1.91 -12.61 -10.53
C HIS A 65 1.10 -11.83 -9.50
N VAL A 66 1.66 -11.66 -8.29
CA VAL A 66 1.12 -10.83 -7.22
C VAL A 66 2.18 -9.83 -6.80
N VAL A 67 1.88 -8.54 -6.89
CA VAL A 67 2.72 -7.46 -6.38
C VAL A 67 2.07 -6.90 -5.11
N TYR A 68 2.82 -6.88 -4.01
CA TYR A 68 2.30 -6.50 -2.71
C TYR A 68 3.19 -5.44 -2.05
N VAL A 69 2.60 -4.36 -1.53
CA VAL A 69 3.25 -3.38 -0.66
C VAL A 69 2.55 -3.34 0.69
N ALA A 70 3.27 -3.02 1.76
CA ALA A 70 2.64 -2.81 3.06
C ALA A 70 1.86 -1.49 3.10
N GLY A 71 0.75 -1.46 3.85
CA GLY A 71 0.14 -0.26 4.37
C GLY A 71 0.55 -0.02 5.83
N ASN A 72 -0.20 0.81 6.56
CA ASN A 72 0.09 1.06 7.98
C ASN A 72 -0.39 -0.09 8.89
N HIS A 73 -1.45 -0.82 8.52
CA HIS A 73 -1.97 -1.95 9.30
C HIS A 73 -1.02 -3.15 9.35
N GLU A 74 -0.17 -3.34 8.36
CA GLU A 74 0.88 -4.37 8.41
C GLU A 74 1.78 -4.24 9.64
N PHE A 75 1.91 -3.04 10.20
CA PHE A 75 2.74 -2.75 11.38
C PHE A 75 1.97 -2.81 12.71
N TYR A 76 0.65 -3.08 12.71
CA TYR A 76 -0.20 -3.03 13.91
C TYR A 76 -0.02 -4.25 14.83
N ASN A 77 -0.76 -4.22 15.96
CA ASN A 77 -0.83 -5.29 16.97
C ASN A 77 0.54 -5.67 17.58
N GLY A 78 1.33 -4.66 17.94
CA GLY A 78 2.66 -4.83 18.49
C GLY A 78 3.69 -5.18 17.43
N GLY A 79 3.39 -4.86 16.17
CA GLY A 79 4.34 -4.94 15.07
C GLY A 79 5.42 -3.86 15.19
N ASP A 80 6.58 -4.20 14.66
CA ASP A 80 7.76 -3.36 14.65
C ASP A 80 7.91 -2.67 13.28
N PHE A 81 8.24 -1.39 13.28
CA PHE A 81 8.27 -0.56 12.06
C PHE A 81 9.24 -1.05 10.98
N TYR A 82 10.33 -1.71 11.39
CA TYR A 82 11.29 -2.30 10.44
C TYR A 82 11.12 -3.81 10.33
N LYS A 83 11.02 -4.51 11.45
CA LYS A 83 10.95 -5.96 11.46
C LYS A 83 9.70 -6.53 10.78
N SER A 84 8.57 -5.81 10.80
CA SER A 84 7.36 -6.26 10.08
C SER A 84 7.60 -6.37 8.58
N VAL A 85 8.40 -5.48 8.00
CA VAL A 85 8.81 -5.56 6.59
C VAL A 85 9.58 -6.84 6.32
N ASP A 86 10.54 -7.17 7.18
CA ASP A 86 11.36 -8.39 7.03
C ASP A 86 10.49 -9.65 7.17
N VAL A 87 9.54 -9.67 8.11
CA VAL A 87 8.59 -10.79 8.28
C VAL A 87 7.79 -11.06 7.01
N ILE A 88 7.22 -10.02 6.39
CA ILE A 88 6.43 -10.20 5.15
C ILE A 88 7.34 -10.64 4.00
N ARG A 89 8.49 -9.96 3.85
CA ARG A 89 9.47 -10.27 2.79
C ARG A 89 9.93 -11.72 2.85
N ASP A 90 10.36 -12.16 4.03
CA ASP A 90 10.85 -13.54 4.23
C ASP A 90 9.72 -14.55 3.98
N TYR A 91 8.51 -14.26 4.48
CA TYR A 91 7.38 -15.16 4.27
C TYR A 91 7.02 -15.26 2.78
N CYS A 92 6.89 -14.16 2.06
CA CYS A 92 6.55 -14.17 0.64
C CYS A 92 7.63 -14.86 -0.19
N SER A 93 8.90 -14.52 0.02
CA SER A 93 10.01 -15.06 -0.77
C SER A 93 10.28 -16.54 -0.52
N THR A 94 10.00 -17.05 0.67
CA THR A 94 10.21 -18.47 1.01
C THR A 94 9.01 -19.35 0.68
N SER A 95 7.81 -18.80 0.66
CA SER A 95 6.58 -19.57 0.46
C SER A 95 6.07 -19.56 -0.99
N TYR A 96 6.40 -18.53 -1.78
CA TYR A 96 5.86 -18.35 -3.12
C TYR A 96 6.91 -17.91 -4.13
N ASN A 97 6.75 -18.35 -5.38
CA ASN A 97 7.64 -17.95 -6.49
C ASN A 97 7.10 -16.73 -7.26
N ASN A 98 5.83 -16.37 -7.07
CA ASN A 98 5.10 -15.38 -7.84
C ASN A 98 4.45 -14.28 -6.99
N VAL A 99 4.71 -14.23 -5.68
CA VAL A 99 4.30 -13.15 -4.78
C VAL A 99 5.50 -12.29 -4.46
N TYR A 100 5.49 -11.04 -4.93
CA TYR A 100 6.60 -10.10 -4.81
C TYR A 100 6.21 -9.00 -3.83
N PHE A 101 6.76 -9.05 -2.63
CA PHE A 101 6.60 -7.99 -1.64
C PHE A 101 7.63 -6.90 -1.90
N LEU A 102 7.16 -5.67 -2.12
CA LEU A 102 8.01 -4.55 -2.49
C LEU A 102 7.99 -3.48 -1.38
N GLU A 103 9.09 -3.31 -0.68
CA GLU A 103 9.31 -2.18 0.22
C GLU A 103 10.66 -1.54 -0.10
N ARG A 104 10.63 -0.48 -0.93
CA ARG A 104 11.78 0.06 -1.65
C ARG A 104 12.48 -1.04 -2.45
N GLU A 105 11.67 -1.71 -3.24
CA GLU A 105 12.09 -2.77 -4.14
C GLU A 105 11.41 -2.62 -5.50
N THR A 106 12.00 -3.26 -6.49
CA THR A 106 11.54 -3.23 -7.88
C THR A 106 11.43 -4.64 -8.42
N LYS A 107 10.34 -4.91 -9.13
CA LYS A 107 10.14 -6.16 -9.87
C LYS A 107 9.84 -5.86 -11.32
N ILE A 108 10.54 -6.52 -12.22
CA ILE A 108 10.22 -6.50 -13.65
C ILE A 108 9.43 -7.77 -13.95
N ILE A 109 8.25 -7.57 -14.56
CA ILE A 109 7.38 -8.63 -15.03
C ILE A 109 7.16 -8.33 -16.52
N ASP A 110 7.59 -9.25 -17.39
CA ASP A 110 7.70 -9.01 -18.83
C ASP A 110 8.48 -7.72 -19.12
N ASP A 111 7.86 -6.73 -19.76
CA ASP A 111 8.46 -5.43 -20.07
C ASP A 111 8.03 -4.29 -19.14
N VAL A 112 7.24 -4.58 -18.10
CA VAL A 112 6.71 -3.59 -17.15
C VAL A 112 7.50 -3.61 -15.85
N VAL A 113 7.89 -2.44 -15.37
CA VAL A 113 8.67 -2.23 -14.14
C VAL A 113 7.73 -1.82 -13.01
N PHE A 114 7.61 -2.66 -12.00
CA PHE A 114 6.85 -2.36 -10.78
C PHE A 114 7.80 -1.84 -9.70
N VAL A 115 7.58 -0.62 -9.23
CA VAL A 115 8.37 0.01 -8.16
C VAL A 115 7.46 0.19 -6.95
N GLY A 116 7.80 -0.41 -5.80
CA GLY A 116 6.88 -0.48 -4.67
C GLY A 116 7.45 -0.03 -3.33
N GLY A 117 6.54 0.44 -2.47
CA GLY A 117 6.79 0.78 -1.08
C GLY A 117 5.58 1.42 -0.39
N THR A 118 5.51 1.32 0.93
CA THR A 118 4.42 1.89 1.75
C THR A 118 4.20 3.39 1.46
N LEU A 119 5.24 4.10 1.10
CA LEU A 119 5.35 5.53 0.82
C LEU A 119 5.28 6.38 2.09
N TRP A 120 4.28 6.21 2.98
CA TRP A 120 3.98 7.14 4.06
C TRP A 120 3.74 8.55 3.53
N THR A 121 3.87 9.58 4.38
CA THR A 121 3.65 10.97 3.96
C THR A 121 4.75 11.90 4.42
N ASP A 122 4.79 13.09 3.81
CA ASP A 122 5.71 14.16 4.19
C ASP A 122 5.18 15.03 5.36
N MET A 123 3.97 14.72 5.87
CA MET A 123 3.31 15.48 6.94
C MET A 123 3.22 16.98 6.64
N ASN A 124 2.62 17.32 5.48
CA ASN A 124 2.53 18.70 5.00
C ASN A 124 3.92 19.38 4.94
N LYS A 125 4.90 18.69 4.34
CA LYS A 125 6.30 19.15 4.25
C LYS A 125 6.97 19.32 5.61
N TYR A 126 6.69 18.37 6.53
CA TYR A 126 7.23 18.38 7.90
C TYR A 126 6.68 19.53 8.75
N ASP A 127 5.42 19.89 8.58
CA ASP A 127 4.78 20.96 9.38
C ASP A 127 4.67 20.56 10.86
N PRO A 128 5.22 21.36 11.81
CA PRO A 128 5.20 21.01 13.23
C PRO A 128 3.79 20.85 13.83
N MET A 129 2.81 21.60 13.34
CA MET A 129 1.43 21.50 13.82
C MET A 129 0.78 20.19 13.35
N THR A 130 1.02 19.80 12.10
CA THR A 130 0.61 18.51 11.54
C THR A 130 1.25 17.35 12.32
N LEU A 131 2.57 17.37 12.53
CA LEU A 131 3.28 16.34 13.30
C LEU A 131 2.71 16.18 14.73
N HIS A 132 2.35 17.28 15.37
CA HIS A 132 1.77 17.25 16.72
C HIS A 132 0.35 16.68 16.72
N ALA A 133 -0.53 17.18 15.84
CA ALA A 133 -1.93 16.75 15.75
C ALA A 133 -2.02 15.25 15.37
N VAL A 134 -1.29 14.84 14.35
CA VAL A 134 -1.29 13.46 13.84
C VAL A 134 -0.78 12.47 14.89
N ARG A 135 0.27 12.81 15.66
CA ARG A 135 0.77 11.96 16.73
C ARG A 135 -0.32 11.62 17.77
N ASP A 136 -1.17 12.59 18.09
CA ASP A 136 -2.17 12.45 19.15
C ASP A 136 -3.48 11.84 18.63
N MET A 137 -3.76 11.95 17.33
CA MET A 137 -5.02 11.54 16.74
C MET A 137 -4.95 10.21 15.97
N MET A 138 -3.81 9.88 15.31
CA MET A 138 -3.68 8.65 14.54
C MET A 138 -3.29 7.45 15.39
N ASN A 139 -3.94 6.31 15.13
CA ASN A 139 -3.64 5.06 15.83
C ASN A 139 -2.24 4.53 15.53
N ASP A 140 -1.66 4.83 14.38
CA ASP A 140 -0.31 4.41 13.98
C ASP A 140 0.72 4.72 15.06
N TYR A 141 0.67 5.92 15.63
CA TYR A 141 1.63 6.40 16.61
C TYR A 141 1.35 5.89 18.04
N ARG A 142 0.28 5.11 18.23
CA ARG A 142 -0.03 4.39 19.47
C ARG A 142 0.25 2.90 19.32
N ALA A 143 -0.06 2.33 18.15
CA ALA A 143 -0.05 0.89 17.88
C ALA A 143 1.32 0.37 17.42
N ILE A 144 2.10 1.19 16.70
CA ILE A 144 3.37 0.77 16.08
C ILE A 144 4.55 1.11 16.98
N ARG A 145 5.55 0.23 17.01
CA ARG A 145 6.80 0.42 17.73
C ARG A 145 7.96 0.66 16.77
N ASN A 146 8.87 1.55 17.14
CA ASN A 146 10.12 1.74 16.42
C ASN A 146 11.19 0.84 17.03
N ASP A 147 11.41 -0.31 16.43
CA ASP A 147 12.35 -1.35 16.90
C ASP A 147 13.80 -0.94 16.79
N LYS A 148 14.16 -0.02 15.90
CA LYS A 148 15.50 0.56 15.79
C LYS A 148 15.77 1.67 16.82
N LYS A 149 14.72 2.23 17.42
CA LYS A 149 14.82 3.28 18.43
C LYS A 149 14.36 2.79 19.82
N GLY A 150 14.79 1.59 20.21
CA GLY A 150 14.56 1.04 21.55
C GLY A 150 13.09 0.65 21.81
N TYR A 151 12.35 0.23 20.80
CA TYR A 151 10.92 -0.14 20.91
C TYR A 151 10.02 0.97 21.46
N THR A 152 10.40 2.21 21.27
CA THR A 152 9.55 3.37 21.60
C THR A 152 8.34 3.42 20.64
N GLN A 153 7.31 4.16 21.01
CA GLN A 153 6.23 4.44 20.06
C GLN A 153 6.78 5.10 18.79
N LEU A 154 6.22 4.71 17.64
CA LEU A 154 6.51 5.36 16.38
C LEU A 154 6.16 6.86 16.47
N LYS A 155 6.90 7.70 15.78
CA LYS A 155 6.65 9.15 15.73
C LYS A 155 6.39 9.58 14.29
N PRO A 156 5.58 10.63 14.06
CA PRO A 156 5.36 11.15 12.70
C PRO A 156 6.66 11.52 11.98
N ALA A 157 7.68 11.97 12.71
CA ALA A 157 9.01 12.23 12.15
C ALA A 157 9.69 10.96 11.58
N ASP A 158 9.44 9.79 12.18
CA ASP A 158 9.99 8.51 11.69
C ASP A 158 9.35 8.10 10.35
N THR A 159 8.05 8.36 10.19
CA THR A 159 7.35 8.09 8.94
C THR A 159 7.71 9.08 7.83
N VAL A 160 7.98 10.34 8.16
CA VAL A 160 8.53 11.32 7.18
C VAL A 160 9.92 10.90 6.71
N GLU A 161 10.77 10.38 7.61
CA GLU A 161 12.08 9.85 7.22
C GLU A 161 11.91 8.69 6.22
N ARG A 162 11.02 7.75 6.52
CA ARG A 162 10.68 6.63 5.62
C ARG A 162 10.12 7.11 4.29
N HIS A 163 9.24 8.11 4.29
CA HIS A 163 8.71 8.72 3.08
C HIS A 163 9.84 9.26 2.18
N ARG A 164 10.78 10.01 2.74
CA ARG A 164 11.92 10.57 2.01
C ARG A 164 12.81 9.48 1.40
N GLU A 165 13.09 8.42 2.16
CA GLU A 165 13.84 7.26 1.68
C GLU A 165 13.13 6.57 0.52
N THR A 166 11.81 6.35 0.64
CA THR A 166 10.99 5.70 -0.38
C THR A 166 10.92 6.53 -1.66
N LEU A 167 10.70 7.84 -1.53
CA LEU A 167 10.64 8.74 -2.68
C LEU A 167 12.00 8.87 -3.38
N ALA A 168 13.11 8.87 -2.62
CA ALA A 168 14.46 8.84 -3.19
C ALA A 168 14.70 7.55 -3.98
N TYR A 169 14.26 6.40 -3.45
CA TYR A 169 14.33 5.13 -4.14
C TYR A 169 13.49 5.12 -5.43
N PHE A 170 12.25 5.61 -5.39
CA PHE A 170 11.40 5.73 -6.58
C PHE A 170 12.06 6.56 -7.65
N ARG A 171 12.61 7.73 -7.29
CA ARG A 171 13.33 8.60 -8.25
C ARG A 171 14.49 7.89 -8.91
N LEU A 172 15.29 7.14 -8.13
CA LEU A 172 16.42 6.38 -8.65
C LEU A 172 15.95 5.32 -9.66
N MET A 173 15.00 4.47 -9.28
CA MET A 173 14.52 3.39 -10.14
C MET A 173 13.83 3.90 -11.40
N LEU A 174 13.00 4.94 -11.29
CA LEU A 174 12.37 5.55 -12.46
C LEU A 174 13.41 6.21 -13.38
N SER A 175 14.49 6.75 -12.82
CA SER A 175 15.61 7.28 -13.63
C SER A 175 16.37 6.17 -14.39
N GLU A 176 16.52 4.99 -13.77
CA GLU A 176 17.18 3.83 -14.40
C GLU A 176 16.31 3.17 -15.49
N HIS A 177 15.00 3.33 -15.41
CA HIS A 177 14.01 2.69 -16.31
C HIS A 177 13.21 3.68 -17.15
N LYS A 178 13.86 4.74 -17.64
CA LYS A 178 13.21 5.82 -18.41
C LYS A 178 12.48 5.34 -19.67
N ASP A 179 13.01 4.31 -20.32
CA ASP A 179 12.52 3.78 -21.58
C ASP A 179 11.54 2.60 -21.40
N LYS A 180 11.13 2.33 -20.15
CA LYS A 180 10.22 1.23 -19.79
C LYS A 180 8.88 1.77 -19.33
N THR A 181 7.82 1.02 -19.56
CA THR A 181 6.55 1.25 -18.85
C THR A 181 6.75 0.95 -17.38
N CYS A 182 6.42 1.93 -16.51
CA CYS A 182 6.54 1.79 -15.07
C CYS A 182 5.17 1.85 -14.39
N VAL A 183 5.04 1.06 -13.33
CA VAL A 183 3.92 1.08 -12.38
C VAL A 183 4.47 1.39 -11.00
N VAL A 184 3.95 2.41 -10.34
CA VAL A 184 4.28 2.71 -8.94
C VAL A 184 3.17 2.15 -8.06
N VAL A 185 3.57 1.33 -7.09
CA VAL A 185 2.66 0.71 -6.12
C VAL A 185 2.95 1.31 -4.75
N GLY A 186 2.02 2.12 -4.25
CA GLY A 186 2.08 2.74 -2.93
C GLY A 186 0.91 2.34 -2.05
N HIS A 187 0.88 2.88 -0.83
CA HIS A 187 -0.28 2.78 0.06
C HIS A 187 -0.83 4.16 0.42
N HIS A 188 0.00 5.06 0.93
CA HIS A 188 -0.43 6.44 1.16
C HIS A 188 -0.56 7.19 -0.16
N THR A 189 -1.45 8.19 -0.20
CA THR A 189 -1.84 8.80 -1.47
C THR A 189 -0.79 9.78 -1.99
N PRO A 190 -0.57 9.82 -3.32
CA PRO A 190 0.40 10.70 -3.93
C PRO A 190 -0.14 12.11 -4.25
N SER A 191 -1.42 12.37 -3.99
CA SER A 191 -2.04 13.65 -4.38
C SER A 191 -3.26 13.99 -3.54
N PHE A 192 -3.47 15.27 -3.30
CA PHE A 192 -4.67 15.78 -2.66
C PHE A 192 -5.96 15.52 -3.48
N GLN A 193 -5.86 15.15 -4.75
CA GLN A 193 -7.01 14.71 -5.55
C GLN A 193 -7.65 13.42 -5.01
N SER A 194 -6.93 12.64 -4.21
CA SER A 194 -7.45 11.49 -3.46
C SER A 194 -8.01 11.86 -2.07
N CYS A 195 -8.28 13.13 -1.81
CA CYS A 195 -8.96 13.56 -0.60
C CYS A 195 -10.47 13.66 -0.86
N HIS A 196 -11.27 12.86 -0.13
CA HIS A 196 -12.72 12.97 -0.24
C HIS A 196 -13.20 14.36 0.21
N PRO A 197 -14.15 15.02 -0.48
CA PRO A 197 -14.57 16.40 -0.20
C PRO A 197 -14.96 16.67 1.26
N GLN A 198 -15.53 15.68 1.97
CA GLN A 198 -15.90 15.82 3.39
C GLN A 198 -14.70 16.09 4.31
N TYR A 199 -13.48 15.68 3.91
CA TYR A 199 -12.25 15.85 4.69
C TYR A 199 -11.36 17.00 4.19
N ALA A 200 -11.72 17.66 3.08
CA ALA A 200 -10.90 18.69 2.44
C ALA A 200 -10.53 19.86 3.35
N GLY A 201 -11.35 20.13 4.38
CA GLY A 201 -11.12 21.19 5.36
C GLY A 201 -10.18 20.81 6.52
N ASP A 202 -9.84 19.54 6.70
CA ASP A 202 -8.98 19.09 7.80
C ASP A 202 -7.50 19.05 7.38
N TYR A 203 -6.93 20.24 7.22
CA TYR A 203 -5.55 20.39 6.74
C TYR A 203 -4.53 19.59 7.55
N LEU A 204 -4.63 19.59 8.89
CA LEU A 204 -3.63 18.93 9.74
C LEU A 204 -3.70 17.41 9.59
N MET A 205 -4.90 16.83 9.63
CA MET A 205 -5.05 15.38 9.51
C MET A 205 -4.76 14.89 8.10
N ASN A 206 -5.12 15.67 7.09
CA ASN A 206 -4.84 15.34 5.70
C ASN A 206 -3.34 15.12 5.44
N GLY A 207 -2.44 15.77 6.20
CA GLY A 207 -1.02 15.54 6.12
C GLY A 207 -0.56 14.11 6.48
N ALA A 208 -1.40 13.32 7.18
CA ALA A 208 -1.13 11.90 7.45
C ALA A 208 -1.60 10.98 6.31
N TYR A 209 -2.48 11.45 5.44
CA TYR A 209 -3.08 10.63 4.37
C TYR A 209 -2.40 10.81 3.03
N HIS A 210 -1.91 12.00 2.71
CA HIS A 210 -1.34 12.29 1.39
C HIS A 210 -0.13 13.22 1.45
N SER A 211 0.67 13.12 0.39
CA SER A 211 1.68 14.10 0.01
C SER A 211 1.38 14.58 -1.40
N ASP A 212 1.67 15.84 -1.71
CA ASP A 212 1.53 16.32 -3.08
C ASP A 212 2.78 15.98 -3.90
N LEU A 213 2.68 14.88 -4.64
CA LEU A 213 3.70 14.38 -5.56
C LEU A 213 3.34 14.65 -7.03
N SER A 214 2.44 15.59 -7.31
CA SER A 214 1.97 15.87 -8.67
C SER A 214 3.12 16.25 -9.60
N GLU A 215 4.05 17.11 -9.17
CA GLU A 215 5.25 17.46 -9.94
C GLU A 215 6.14 16.24 -10.16
N PHE A 216 6.35 15.42 -9.11
CA PHE A 216 7.14 14.20 -9.23
C PHE A 216 6.55 13.24 -10.28
N ILE A 217 5.23 13.08 -10.32
CA ILE A 217 4.53 12.24 -11.30
C ILE A 217 4.70 12.81 -12.71
N LEU A 218 4.52 14.11 -12.89
CA LEU A 218 4.67 14.80 -14.19
C LEU A 218 6.09 14.69 -14.75
N ASP A 219 7.11 14.68 -13.88
CA ASP A 219 8.51 14.50 -14.26
C ASP A 219 8.86 13.06 -14.71
N HIS A 220 7.94 12.09 -14.52
CA HIS A 220 8.15 10.69 -14.84
C HIS A 220 7.05 10.13 -15.76
N PRO A 221 6.92 10.59 -17.01
CA PRO A 221 5.83 10.23 -17.93
C PRO A 221 5.81 8.75 -18.33
N GLN A 222 6.88 7.98 -18.06
CA GLN A 222 6.92 6.53 -18.23
C GLN A 222 6.08 5.79 -17.17
N VAL A 223 5.70 6.43 -16.07
CA VAL A 223 4.75 5.88 -15.10
C VAL A 223 3.36 5.94 -15.70
N LYS A 224 2.75 4.79 -16.00
CA LYS A 224 1.41 4.71 -16.60
C LYS A 224 0.34 4.45 -15.56
N LEU A 225 0.71 3.86 -14.43
CA LEU A 225 -0.19 3.58 -13.34
C LEU A 225 0.50 3.88 -11.99
N TRP A 226 -0.23 4.55 -11.11
CA TRP A 226 0.11 4.70 -9.69
C TRP A 226 -1.05 4.17 -8.86
N THR A 227 -0.83 3.16 -8.03
CA THR A 227 -1.86 2.61 -7.16
C THR A 227 -1.64 3.02 -5.71
N HIS A 228 -2.72 3.19 -4.97
CA HIS A 228 -2.67 3.47 -3.54
C HIS A 228 -3.91 2.94 -2.80
N GLY A 229 -3.96 3.10 -1.49
CA GLY A 229 -5.06 2.78 -0.59
C GLY A 229 -5.27 3.87 0.47
N HIS A 230 -5.40 3.48 1.73
CA HIS A 230 -5.38 4.28 2.96
C HIS A 230 -6.60 5.19 3.20
N THR A 231 -7.21 5.75 2.18
CA THR A 231 -8.31 6.72 2.33
C THR A 231 -9.68 6.08 2.44
N HIS A 232 -9.79 4.77 2.17
CA HIS A 232 -11.03 4.01 2.10
C HIS A 232 -12.09 4.62 1.16
N ASN A 233 -11.66 5.46 0.21
CA ASN A 233 -12.49 5.99 -0.86
C ASN A 233 -11.93 5.56 -2.22
N THR A 234 -12.81 5.21 -3.14
CA THR A 234 -12.41 4.84 -4.50
C THR A 234 -12.05 6.08 -5.30
N PHE A 235 -10.86 6.04 -5.94
CA PHE A 235 -10.39 7.10 -6.83
C PHE A 235 -9.85 6.53 -8.13
N ASP A 236 -10.06 7.30 -9.21
CA ASP A 236 -9.57 6.96 -10.54
C ASP A 236 -9.47 8.24 -11.37
N TYR A 237 -8.26 8.78 -11.53
CA TYR A 237 -8.00 10.05 -12.20
C TYR A 237 -6.63 10.08 -12.85
N MET A 238 -6.36 11.10 -13.66
CA MET A 238 -5.10 11.28 -14.37
C MET A 238 -4.29 12.44 -13.77
N ILE A 239 -2.97 12.23 -13.65
CA ILE A 239 -1.97 13.29 -13.48
C ILE A 239 -1.01 13.17 -14.66
N GLY A 240 -1.12 14.08 -15.64
CA GLY A 240 -0.42 13.92 -16.91
C GLY A 240 -0.76 12.60 -17.58
N ASP A 241 0.24 11.78 -17.87
CA ASP A 241 0.09 10.46 -18.50
C ASP A 241 -0.12 9.31 -17.48
N THR A 242 -0.06 9.60 -16.20
CA THR A 242 -0.19 8.61 -15.13
C THR A 242 -1.64 8.50 -14.66
N ARG A 243 -2.23 7.31 -14.75
CA ARG A 243 -3.51 6.99 -14.09
C ARG A 243 -3.27 6.69 -12.62
N VAL A 244 -3.92 7.42 -11.72
CA VAL A 244 -3.87 7.19 -10.27
C VAL A 244 -5.13 6.45 -9.84
N VAL A 245 -4.97 5.31 -9.18
CA VAL A 245 -6.08 4.42 -8.83
C VAL A 245 -6.01 3.99 -7.37
N CYS A 246 -7.15 4.12 -6.69
CA CYS A 246 -7.42 3.56 -5.37
C CYS A 246 -8.70 2.72 -5.45
N ASN A 247 -8.64 1.46 -5.00
CA ASN A 247 -9.78 0.55 -5.01
C ASN A 247 -9.85 -0.21 -3.67
N PRO A 248 -10.23 0.48 -2.58
CA PRO A 248 -10.21 -0.04 -1.23
C PRO A 248 -11.48 -0.84 -0.92
N ARG A 249 -11.33 -2.01 -0.27
CA ARG A 249 -12.48 -2.71 0.32
C ARG A 249 -13.02 -1.96 1.54
N GLY A 250 -12.11 -1.42 2.36
CA GLY A 250 -12.44 -0.81 3.64
C GLY A 250 -12.74 -1.84 4.72
N TYR A 251 -13.12 -1.36 5.89
CA TYR A 251 -13.44 -2.22 7.03
C TYR A 251 -14.74 -2.99 6.81
N GLU A 252 -14.70 -4.29 7.03
CA GLU A 252 -15.87 -5.15 6.99
C GLU A 252 -15.77 -6.19 8.12
N SER A 253 -16.81 -6.25 8.95
CA SER A 253 -16.97 -7.26 9.99
C SER A 253 -18.35 -7.92 9.89
N PHE A 254 -18.60 -8.95 10.67
CA PHE A 254 -19.89 -9.65 10.68
C PHE A 254 -21.10 -8.72 10.89
N SER A 255 -20.95 -7.64 11.65
CA SER A 255 -22.04 -6.73 12.04
C SER A 255 -22.00 -5.36 11.38
N TRP A 256 -20.94 -5.02 10.66
CA TRP A 256 -20.75 -3.69 10.09
C TRP A 256 -19.83 -3.73 8.87
N LYS A 257 -20.17 -2.91 7.86
CA LYS A 257 -19.38 -2.71 6.65
C LYS A 257 -19.26 -1.23 6.35
N GLU A 258 -18.06 -0.80 6.05
CA GLU A 258 -17.80 0.53 5.52
C GLU A 258 -18.36 0.66 4.10
N HIS A 259 -19.01 1.77 3.82
CA HIS A 259 -19.50 2.04 2.47
C HIS A 259 -18.34 2.58 1.62
N THR A 260 -17.78 1.73 0.80
CA THR A 260 -16.81 2.09 -0.23
C THR A 260 -17.42 1.75 -1.60
N ASP A 261 -17.00 2.46 -2.63
CA ASP A 261 -17.35 2.11 -4.02
C ASP A 261 -16.38 1.05 -4.57
N TRP A 262 -15.98 0.10 -3.70
CA TRP A 262 -15.05 -0.95 -4.05
C TRP A 262 -15.59 -1.86 -5.15
N ASP A 263 -14.78 -2.02 -6.20
CA ASP A 263 -15.08 -2.91 -7.32
C ASP A 263 -14.09 -4.10 -7.31
N PRO A 264 -14.53 -5.32 -6.87
CA PRO A 264 -13.68 -6.50 -6.86
C PRO A 264 -13.25 -6.96 -8.27
N GLU A 265 -13.95 -6.50 -9.31
CA GLU A 265 -13.66 -6.86 -10.71
C GLU A 265 -12.86 -5.76 -11.45
N LYS A 266 -12.41 -4.72 -10.76
CA LYS A 266 -11.67 -3.62 -11.39
C LYS A 266 -10.35 -4.12 -11.99
N VAL A 267 -10.29 -4.10 -13.30
CA VAL A 267 -9.10 -4.44 -14.10
C VAL A 267 -8.67 -3.23 -14.91
N ILE A 268 -7.37 -3.02 -15.00
CA ILE A 268 -6.73 -1.93 -15.75
C ILE A 268 -5.83 -2.56 -16.80
N GLU A 269 -5.88 -2.06 -18.01
CA GLU A 269 -4.98 -2.43 -19.10
C GLU A 269 -3.87 -1.38 -19.21
N LEU A 270 -2.59 -1.86 -19.16
CA LEU A 270 -1.37 -1.05 -19.29
C LEU A 270 -0.91 -1.02 -20.74
#